data_1f82edcc26578012bc00ed086748c2bc
#
_entry.id   1f82edcc26578012bc00ed086748c2bc
#
_cell.length_a   1.000
_cell.length_b   1.000
_cell.length_c   1.000
_cell.angle_alpha   90.00
_cell.angle_beta   90.00
_cell.angle_gamma   90.00
#
_symmetry.space_group_name_H-M   'P 1'
#
loop_
_entity.id
_entity.type
_entity.pdbx_description
1 polymer ?
#
loop_
_entity_poly.entity_id
_entity_poly.type
_entity_poly.pdbx_seq_one_letter_code
_entity_poly.pdbx_strand_id
1 'polypeptide(L)'
;MWAAIMAFVFGKKYGMDFTVLHGGGWFVSCIMIYYVLLYFAKRYFMDKLEWVFGAACITVFGWYLTEDSSTIFMYGETYFKWCHYFLFMLAGAMCGLKMKENGITQCSMSRNILLLVVSLPVFYGLQFAGSKHSMIAHFQILTLIPLMFITLCMYQLCNAPWLIRFYNQKWAHRIMYSVSALCLEIYVCQGFVFNTSWNHLFPLNILFNFILVVALAYCVKVASNWFSQTFKDEEYDWRSMVKL
;
A
#
# COMPACT_ATOMS: atom_id res chain seq x y z
N MET A 1 -11.21 -14.66 9.33
CA MET A 1 -12.30 -14.17 10.19
C MET A 1 -13.01 -12.95 9.59
N TRP A 2 -12.31 -11.82 9.38
CA TRP A 2 -12.90 -10.59 8.80
C TRP A 2 -13.60 -10.84 7.47
N ALA A 3 -12.97 -11.53 6.55
CA ALA A 3 -13.55 -11.90 5.25
C ALA A 3 -14.87 -12.69 5.39
N ALA A 4 -14.97 -13.61 6.38
CA ALA A 4 -16.18 -14.37 6.63
C ALA A 4 -17.30 -13.51 7.22
N ILE A 5 -16.98 -12.59 8.13
CA ILE A 5 -17.93 -11.61 8.68
C ILE A 5 -18.44 -10.69 7.56
N MET A 6 -17.54 -10.18 6.72
CA MET A 6 -17.91 -9.33 5.60
C MET A 6 -18.74 -10.07 4.56
N ALA A 7 -18.40 -11.31 4.23
CA ALA A 7 -19.20 -12.14 3.34
C ALA A 7 -20.59 -12.41 3.90
N PHE A 8 -20.72 -12.65 5.21
CA PHE A 8 -22.00 -12.89 5.85
C PHE A 8 -22.87 -11.63 5.95
N VAL A 9 -22.29 -10.50 6.38
CA VAL A 9 -23.01 -9.23 6.62
C VAL A 9 -23.35 -8.53 5.31
N PHE A 10 -22.42 -8.53 4.36
CA PHE A 10 -22.54 -7.76 3.10
C PHE A 10 -22.71 -8.62 1.84
N GLY A 11 -22.61 -9.93 1.95
CA GLY A 11 -22.71 -10.84 0.81
C GLY A 11 -24.01 -10.71 0.01
N LYS A 12 -25.12 -10.40 0.68
CA LYS A 12 -26.41 -10.11 0.01
C LYS A 12 -26.41 -8.79 -0.77
N LYS A 13 -25.56 -7.83 -0.36
CA LYS A 13 -25.53 -6.48 -0.95
C LYS A 13 -24.50 -6.36 -2.09
N TYR A 14 -23.39 -7.09 -1.98
CA TYR A 14 -22.26 -6.98 -2.90
C TYR A 14 -21.97 -8.25 -3.71
N GLY A 15 -22.80 -9.29 -3.55
CA GLY A 15 -22.66 -10.57 -4.25
C GLY A 15 -21.54 -11.46 -3.69
N MET A 16 -21.41 -12.65 -4.31
CA MET A 16 -20.41 -13.66 -3.91
C MET A 16 -18.96 -13.22 -4.12
N ASP A 17 -18.73 -12.14 -4.87
CA ASP A 17 -17.40 -11.56 -5.08
C ASP A 17 -16.78 -10.96 -3.80
N PHE A 18 -17.59 -10.76 -2.76
CA PHE A 18 -17.14 -10.38 -1.42
C PHE A 18 -16.71 -11.60 -0.57
N THR A 19 -16.38 -12.70 -1.22
CA THR A 19 -15.89 -13.93 -0.58
C THR A 19 -14.48 -13.76 -0.02
N VAL A 20 -13.93 -14.86 0.50
CA VAL A 20 -12.61 -14.92 1.17
C VAL A 20 -11.48 -14.23 0.39
N LEU A 21 -11.53 -14.24 -0.94
CA LEU A 21 -10.53 -13.59 -1.79
C LEU A 21 -10.70 -12.07 -1.90
N HIS A 22 -11.92 -11.56 -1.73
CA HIS A 22 -12.24 -10.12 -1.89
C HIS A 22 -12.65 -9.44 -0.57
N GLY A 23 -12.82 -10.20 0.52
CA GLY A 23 -13.32 -9.70 1.80
C GLY A 23 -12.43 -8.70 2.55
N GLY A 24 -11.19 -8.52 2.12
CA GLY A 24 -10.27 -7.49 2.60
C GLY A 24 -9.93 -6.45 1.52
N GLY A 25 -10.65 -6.46 0.41
CA GLY A 25 -10.30 -5.72 -0.78
C GLY A 25 -9.13 -6.36 -1.55
N TRP A 26 -9.00 -5.98 -2.81
CA TRP A 26 -7.99 -6.51 -3.73
C TRP A 26 -6.55 -6.43 -3.17
N PHE A 27 -6.24 -5.41 -2.38
CA PHE A 27 -4.89 -5.17 -1.84
C PHE A 27 -4.44 -6.24 -0.85
N VAL A 28 -5.33 -6.71 0.06
CA VAL A 28 -5.00 -7.76 1.03
C VAL A 28 -4.70 -9.06 0.32
N SER A 29 -5.52 -9.42 -0.68
CA SER A 29 -5.30 -10.60 -1.51
C SER A 29 -3.97 -10.53 -2.28
N CYS A 30 -3.67 -9.37 -2.87
CA CYS A 30 -2.39 -9.11 -3.52
C CYS A 30 -1.20 -9.31 -2.58
N ILE A 31 -1.23 -8.69 -1.41
CA ILE A 31 -0.12 -8.80 -0.43
C ILE A 31 0.12 -10.25 -0.03
N MET A 32 -0.93 -11.03 0.19
CA MET A 32 -0.79 -12.47 0.52
C MET A 32 -0.05 -13.22 -0.59
N ILE A 33 -0.42 -13.00 -1.84
CA ILE A 33 0.25 -13.61 -3.01
C ILE A 33 1.70 -13.11 -3.09
N TYR A 34 1.94 -11.81 -2.91
CA TYR A 34 3.27 -11.23 -2.98
C TYR A 34 4.22 -11.78 -1.91
N TYR A 35 3.74 -12.03 -0.70
CA TYR A 35 4.57 -12.66 0.34
C TYR A 35 5.01 -14.07 -0.05
N VAL A 36 4.13 -14.85 -0.66
CA VAL A 36 4.49 -16.18 -1.17
C VAL A 36 5.53 -16.08 -2.28
N LEU A 37 5.28 -15.21 -3.28
CA LEU A 37 6.22 -15.00 -4.39
C LEU A 37 7.57 -14.47 -3.90
N LEU A 38 7.57 -13.51 -2.98
CA LEU A 38 8.78 -12.95 -2.41
C LEU A 38 9.55 -13.97 -1.57
N TYR A 39 8.84 -14.85 -0.86
CA TYR A 39 9.47 -15.95 -0.13
C TYR A 39 10.26 -16.86 -1.08
N PHE A 40 9.64 -17.28 -2.18
CA PHE A 40 10.33 -18.10 -3.18
C PHE A 40 11.47 -17.34 -3.86
N ALA A 41 11.28 -16.08 -4.24
CA ALA A 41 12.33 -15.25 -4.81
C ALA A 41 13.54 -15.15 -3.88
N LYS A 42 13.31 -14.88 -2.58
CA LYS A 42 14.38 -14.81 -1.58
C LYS A 42 15.04 -16.17 -1.30
N ARG A 43 14.27 -17.25 -1.27
CA ARG A 43 14.81 -18.57 -0.95
C ARG A 43 15.71 -19.13 -2.06
N TYR A 44 15.36 -18.91 -3.32
CA TYR A 44 16.05 -19.53 -4.46
C TYR A 44 16.93 -18.56 -5.23
N PHE A 45 16.69 -17.25 -5.13
CA PHE A 45 17.34 -16.22 -5.95
C PHE A 45 17.87 -15.05 -5.13
N MET A 46 18.25 -15.25 -3.86
CA MET A 46 18.70 -14.18 -2.97
C MET A 46 19.81 -13.33 -3.60
N ASP A 47 20.85 -13.99 -4.11
CA ASP A 47 22.02 -13.34 -4.72
C ASP A 47 21.76 -12.80 -6.13
N LYS A 48 20.61 -13.14 -6.72
CA LYS A 48 20.21 -12.77 -8.08
C LYS A 48 18.89 -12.00 -8.10
N LEU A 49 18.52 -11.38 -6.99
CA LEU A 49 17.24 -10.68 -6.86
C LEU A 49 17.11 -9.53 -7.88
N GLU A 50 18.20 -8.91 -8.27
CA GLU A 50 18.25 -7.89 -9.33
C GLU A 50 17.83 -8.46 -10.69
N TRP A 51 18.23 -9.70 -11.00
CA TRP A 51 17.82 -10.39 -12.23
C TRP A 51 16.33 -10.77 -12.18
N VAL A 52 15.83 -11.20 -11.02
CA VAL A 52 14.40 -11.47 -10.82
C VAL A 52 13.59 -10.20 -11.03
N PHE A 53 14.05 -9.07 -10.48
CA PHE A 53 13.42 -7.76 -10.69
C PHE A 53 13.45 -7.34 -12.17
N GLY A 54 14.58 -7.48 -12.85
CA GLY A 54 14.72 -7.20 -14.28
C GLY A 54 13.76 -8.05 -15.13
N ALA A 55 13.70 -9.36 -14.88
CA ALA A 55 12.79 -10.27 -15.56
C ALA A 55 11.31 -9.90 -15.30
N ALA A 56 10.96 -9.57 -14.06
CA ALA A 56 9.61 -9.13 -13.71
C ALA A 56 9.25 -7.81 -14.41
N CYS A 57 10.18 -6.85 -14.50
CA CYS A 57 9.99 -5.62 -15.26
C CYS A 57 9.72 -5.92 -16.74
N ILE A 58 10.56 -6.73 -17.38
CA ILE A 58 10.39 -7.09 -18.81
C ILE A 58 9.03 -7.76 -19.02
N THR A 59 8.64 -8.68 -18.14
CA THR A 59 7.35 -9.38 -18.23
C THR A 59 6.17 -8.40 -18.09
N VAL A 60 6.19 -7.52 -17.09
CA VAL A 60 5.12 -6.56 -16.84
C VAL A 60 5.02 -5.54 -17.98
N PHE A 61 6.15 -4.98 -18.43
CA PHE A 61 6.17 -4.04 -19.56
C PHE A 61 5.75 -4.70 -20.86
N GLY A 62 6.28 -5.90 -21.15
CA GLY A 62 5.93 -6.66 -22.35
C GLY A 62 4.43 -7.01 -22.38
N TRP A 63 3.89 -7.50 -21.27
CA TRP A 63 2.45 -7.79 -21.20
C TRP A 63 1.61 -6.53 -21.42
N TYR A 64 1.95 -5.41 -20.76
CA TYR A 64 1.22 -4.17 -20.94
C TYR A 64 1.18 -3.70 -22.40
N LEU A 65 2.29 -3.83 -23.11
CA LEU A 65 2.39 -3.40 -24.50
C LEU A 65 1.61 -4.32 -25.49
N THR A 66 1.29 -5.55 -25.09
CA THR A 66 0.49 -6.49 -25.91
C THR A 66 -1.02 -6.34 -25.71
N GLU A 67 -1.45 -5.62 -24.68
CA GLU A 67 -2.86 -5.39 -24.41
C GLU A 67 -3.45 -4.28 -25.30
N ASP A 68 -4.74 -4.38 -25.57
CA ASP A 68 -5.44 -3.37 -26.38
C ASP A 68 -5.62 -2.07 -25.58
N SER A 69 -5.12 -0.96 -26.15
CA SER A 69 -5.21 0.36 -25.54
C SER A 69 -6.61 0.89 -25.33
N SER A 70 -7.60 0.36 -26.05
CA SER A 70 -9.00 0.76 -25.91
C SER A 70 -9.63 0.24 -24.61
N THR A 71 -9.07 -0.83 -24.06
CA THR A 71 -9.62 -1.52 -22.88
C THR A 71 -8.73 -1.41 -21.64
N ILE A 72 -7.46 -1.00 -21.82
CA ILE A 72 -6.51 -0.99 -20.71
C ILE A 72 -6.44 0.39 -20.05
N PHE A 73 -6.66 0.39 -18.75
CA PHE A 73 -6.39 1.51 -17.88
C PHE A 73 -5.52 1.00 -16.72
N MET A 74 -4.25 1.41 -16.67
CA MET A 74 -3.25 0.85 -15.76
C MET A 74 -3.67 0.85 -14.29
N TYR A 75 -4.44 1.84 -13.86
CA TYR A 75 -4.91 2.02 -12.48
C TYR A 75 -6.40 1.66 -12.31
N GLY A 76 -7.04 1.12 -13.33
CA GLY A 76 -8.42 0.67 -13.31
C GLY A 76 -8.62 -0.65 -12.56
N GLU A 77 -9.75 -1.29 -12.78
CA GLU A 77 -10.14 -2.53 -12.10
C GLU A 77 -9.49 -3.79 -12.68
N THR A 78 -8.50 -3.65 -13.56
CA THR A 78 -7.79 -4.77 -14.19
C THR A 78 -6.82 -5.44 -13.23
N TYR A 79 -6.64 -6.76 -13.41
CA TYR A 79 -5.64 -7.54 -12.65
C TYR A 79 -4.20 -7.09 -12.92
N PHE A 80 -3.97 -6.31 -13.94
CA PHE A 80 -2.66 -5.79 -14.31
C PHE A 80 -1.98 -5.03 -13.15
N LYS A 81 -2.75 -4.26 -12.37
CA LYS A 81 -2.23 -3.56 -11.17
C LYS A 81 -1.56 -4.50 -10.16
N TRP A 82 -1.98 -5.76 -10.11
CA TRP A 82 -1.38 -6.76 -9.22
C TRP A 82 0.06 -7.08 -9.63
N CYS A 83 0.35 -7.10 -10.92
CA CYS A 83 1.69 -7.40 -11.40
C CYS A 83 2.64 -6.23 -11.20
N HIS A 84 2.23 -5.00 -11.53
CA HIS A 84 3.13 -3.86 -11.38
C HIS A 84 3.38 -3.47 -9.91
N TYR A 85 2.44 -3.66 -9.00
CA TYR A 85 2.69 -3.41 -7.57
C TYR A 85 3.68 -4.42 -6.97
N PHE A 86 3.75 -5.63 -7.50
CA PHE A 86 4.78 -6.60 -7.10
C PHE A 86 6.20 -6.09 -7.38
N LEU A 87 6.41 -5.31 -8.44
CA LEU A 87 7.70 -4.67 -8.73
C LEU A 87 8.17 -3.78 -7.57
N PHE A 88 7.25 -3.02 -6.96
CA PHE A 88 7.58 -2.18 -5.80
C PHE A 88 7.97 -3.02 -4.58
N MET A 89 7.35 -4.17 -4.38
CA MET A 89 7.72 -5.07 -3.30
C MET A 89 9.11 -5.68 -3.50
N LEU A 90 9.45 -6.08 -4.73
CA LEU A 90 10.80 -6.54 -5.08
C LEU A 90 11.84 -5.43 -4.91
N ALA A 91 11.55 -4.22 -5.40
CA ALA A 91 12.43 -3.07 -5.22
C ALA A 91 12.65 -2.75 -3.73
N GLY A 92 11.59 -2.80 -2.91
CA GLY A 92 11.68 -2.65 -1.46
C GLY A 92 12.56 -3.72 -0.80
N ALA A 93 12.45 -4.97 -1.23
CA ALA A 93 13.30 -6.06 -0.74
C ALA A 93 14.78 -5.84 -1.10
N MET A 94 15.07 -5.40 -2.33
CA MET A 94 16.43 -5.06 -2.77
C MET A 94 17.01 -3.87 -1.99
N CYS A 95 16.22 -2.81 -1.79
CA CYS A 95 16.62 -1.67 -0.97
C CYS A 95 16.92 -2.10 0.48
N GLY A 96 16.08 -2.95 1.06
CA GLY A 96 16.26 -3.47 2.40
C GLY A 96 17.55 -4.30 2.56
N LEU A 97 17.90 -5.11 1.57
CA LEU A 97 19.16 -5.87 1.56
C LEU A 97 20.38 -4.93 1.48
N LYS A 98 20.38 -3.98 0.53
CA LYS A 98 21.45 -2.99 0.38
C LYS A 98 21.63 -2.13 1.64
N MET A 99 20.52 -1.78 2.30
CA MET A 99 20.54 -1.03 3.54
C MET A 99 21.14 -1.84 4.70
N LYS A 100 20.90 -3.14 4.75
CA LYS A 100 21.50 -4.03 5.75
C LYS A 100 23.01 -4.14 5.58
N GLU A 101 23.51 -4.13 4.35
CA GLU A 101 24.92 -4.24 4.02
C GLU A 101 25.68 -2.91 4.18
N ASN A 102 25.12 -1.82 3.65
CA ASN A 102 25.81 -0.56 3.46
C ASN A 102 25.27 0.59 4.37
N GLY A 103 24.26 0.30 5.19
CA GLY A 103 23.52 1.33 5.92
C GLY A 103 22.61 2.18 5.02
N ILE A 104 22.00 3.20 5.61
CA ILE A 104 21.11 4.12 4.88
C ILE A 104 21.99 5.11 4.12
N THR A 105 22.01 5.01 2.79
CA THR A 105 22.66 5.98 1.93
C THR A 105 21.83 7.27 1.93
N GLN A 106 22.31 8.30 2.64
CA GLN A 106 21.68 9.61 2.62
C GLN A 106 22.02 10.34 1.34
N CYS A 107 20.99 10.68 0.58
CA CYS A 107 21.12 11.59 -0.56
C CYS A 107 20.93 13.04 -0.11
N SER A 108 21.49 13.98 -0.88
CA SER A 108 21.27 15.41 -0.65
C SER A 108 19.75 15.72 -0.66
N MET A 109 19.30 16.43 0.39
CA MET A 109 17.89 16.81 0.54
C MET A 109 17.38 17.62 -0.66
N SER A 110 18.19 18.54 -1.17
CA SER A 110 17.85 19.36 -2.35
C SER A 110 17.61 18.49 -3.57
N ARG A 111 18.41 17.43 -3.79
CA ARG A 111 18.22 16.49 -4.88
C ARG A 111 16.92 15.71 -4.75
N ASN A 112 16.59 15.26 -3.55
CA ASN A 112 15.34 14.53 -3.31
C ASN A 112 14.11 15.40 -3.53
N ILE A 113 14.13 16.65 -3.07
CA ILE A 113 13.05 17.62 -3.30
C ILE A 113 12.90 17.90 -4.80
N LEU A 114 14.01 18.15 -5.51
CA LEU A 114 13.98 18.40 -6.95
C LEU A 114 13.39 17.20 -7.70
N LEU A 115 13.83 15.98 -7.38
CA LEU A 115 13.31 14.76 -7.99
C LEU A 115 11.81 14.59 -7.71
N LEU A 116 11.32 14.90 -6.50
CA LEU A 116 9.89 14.87 -6.19
C LEU A 116 9.11 15.91 -6.98
N VAL A 117 9.62 17.16 -7.05
CA VAL A 117 8.96 18.26 -7.78
C VAL A 117 8.86 17.94 -9.27
N VAL A 118 9.81 17.21 -9.85
CA VAL A 118 9.78 16.77 -11.25
C VAL A 118 8.91 15.51 -11.42
N SER A 119 9.08 14.52 -10.55
CA SER A 119 8.41 13.22 -10.71
C SER A 119 6.90 13.28 -10.48
N LEU A 120 6.42 14.11 -9.55
CA LEU A 120 4.99 14.24 -9.28
C LEU A 120 4.19 14.77 -10.48
N PRO A 121 4.56 15.90 -11.13
CA PRO A 121 3.86 16.36 -12.32
C PRO A 121 3.95 15.39 -13.49
N VAL A 122 5.10 14.72 -13.68
CA VAL A 122 5.26 13.71 -14.74
C VAL A 122 4.32 12.53 -14.50
N PHE A 123 4.25 12.04 -13.26
CA PHE A 123 3.37 10.94 -12.88
C PHE A 123 1.91 11.27 -13.13
N TYR A 124 1.41 12.37 -12.55
CA TYR A 124 0.01 12.77 -12.72
C TYR A 124 -0.32 13.24 -14.13
N GLY A 125 0.61 13.89 -14.80
CA GLY A 125 0.45 14.34 -16.19
C GLY A 125 0.26 13.16 -17.16
N LEU A 126 1.09 12.13 -17.05
CA LEU A 126 0.95 10.91 -17.86
C LEU A 126 -0.35 10.15 -17.54
N GLN A 127 -0.74 10.07 -16.27
CA GLN A 127 -2.01 9.46 -15.90
C GLN A 127 -3.20 10.21 -16.49
N PHE A 128 -3.22 11.52 -16.32
CA PHE A 128 -4.32 12.36 -16.83
C PHE A 128 -4.37 12.31 -18.36
N ALA A 129 -3.23 12.43 -19.04
CA ALA A 129 -3.16 12.35 -20.50
C ALA A 129 -3.63 10.98 -21.02
N GLY A 130 -3.19 9.88 -20.40
CA GLY A 130 -3.61 8.53 -20.77
C GLY A 130 -5.09 8.23 -20.52
N SER A 131 -5.70 8.89 -19.51
CA SER A 131 -7.15 8.76 -19.27
C SER A 131 -8.00 9.50 -20.31
N LYS A 132 -7.43 10.44 -21.05
CA LYS A 132 -8.13 11.25 -22.07
C LYS A 132 -7.88 10.78 -23.51
N HIS A 133 -6.71 10.20 -23.76
CA HIS A 133 -6.26 9.82 -25.10
C HIS A 133 -5.81 8.37 -25.16
N SER A 134 -6.49 7.55 -25.95
CA SER A 134 -6.19 6.11 -26.08
C SER A 134 -4.76 5.85 -26.58
N MET A 135 -4.22 6.67 -27.46
CA MET A 135 -2.83 6.54 -27.90
C MET A 135 -1.82 6.71 -26.75
N ILE A 136 -2.12 7.60 -25.79
CA ILE A 136 -1.26 7.85 -24.63
C ILE A 136 -1.47 6.77 -23.55
N ALA A 137 -2.59 6.06 -23.56
CA ALA A 137 -2.86 4.98 -22.63
C ALA A 137 -1.77 3.89 -22.66
N HIS A 138 -1.21 3.58 -23.83
CA HIS A 138 -0.08 2.66 -23.95
C HIS A 138 1.18 3.13 -23.22
N PHE A 139 1.36 4.44 -23.08
CA PHE A 139 2.52 5.00 -22.38
C PHE A 139 2.29 5.16 -20.88
N GLN A 140 1.09 4.87 -20.38
CA GLN A 140 0.82 4.95 -18.92
C GLN A 140 1.75 4.05 -18.10
N ILE A 141 2.26 2.94 -18.66
CA ILE A 141 3.23 2.08 -17.97
C ILE A 141 4.48 2.84 -17.57
N LEU A 142 4.88 3.86 -18.34
CA LEU A 142 6.04 4.68 -18.01
C LEU A 142 5.87 5.46 -16.70
N THR A 143 4.64 5.60 -16.18
CA THR A 143 4.39 6.20 -14.86
C THR A 143 5.02 5.41 -13.72
N LEU A 144 5.38 4.13 -13.93
CA LEU A 144 6.10 3.33 -12.93
C LEU A 144 7.48 3.93 -12.63
N ILE A 145 8.13 4.57 -13.60
CA ILE A 145 9.45 5.17 -13.43
C ILE A 145 9.39 6.35 -12.44
N PRO A 146 8.61 7.42 -12.70
CA PRO A 146 8.48 8.51 -11.73
C PRO A 146 7.88 8.04 -10.40
N LEU A 147 6.98 7.06 -10.38
CA LEU A 147 6.45 6.50 -9.15
C LEU A 147 7.54 5.83 -8.30
N MET A 148 8.48 5.11 -8.94
CA MET A 148 9.64 4.53 -8.26
C MET A 148 10.52 5.63 -7.64
N PHE A 149 10.81 6.70 -8.38
CA PHE A 149 11.56 7.84 -7.85
C PHE A 149 10.84 8.52 -6.69
N ILE A 150 9.52 8.74 -6.80
CA ILE A 150 8.71 9.29 -5.69
C ILE A 150 8.86 8.41 -4.45
N THR A 151 8.71 7.10 -4.59
CA THR A 151 8.80 6.15 -3.47
C THR A 151 10.19 6.18 -2.82
N LEU A 152 11.25 6.18 -3.62
CA LEU A 152 12.63 6.26 -3.11
C LEU A 152 12.93 7.60 -2.43
N CYS A 153 12.48 8.72 -3.01
CA CYS A 153 12.66 10.04 -2.42
C CYS A 153 11.89 10.17 -1.10
N MET A 154 10.64 9.69 -1.04
CA MET A 154 9.86 9.68 0.20
C MET A 154 10.54 8.83 1.28
N TYR A 155 11.04 7.64 0.92
CA TYR A 155 11.81 6.81 1.84
C TYR A 155 13.04 7.55 2.41
N GLN A 156 13.82 8.22 1.56
CA GLN A 156 14.98 8.97 1.98
C GLN A 156 14.61 10.19 2.85
N LEU A 157 13.53 10.89 2.52
CA LEU A 157 13.03 12.00 3.34
C LEU A 157 12.56 11.52 4.71
N CYS A 158 11.90 10.37 4.80
CA CYS A 158 11.50 9.78 6.08
C CYS A 158 12.70 9.43 6.97
N ASN A 159 13.85 9.17 6.37
CA ASN A 159 15.12 8.93 7.10
C ASN A 159 15.96 10.20 7.31
N ALA A 160 15.44 11.38 6.98
CA ALA A 160 16.16 12.63 7.23
C ALA A 160 16.32 12.90 8.72
N PRO A 161 17.52 13.42 9.18
CA PRO A 161 17.80 13.60 10.60
C PRO A 161 16.79 14.50 11.35
N TRP A 162 16.24 15.51 10.67
CA TRP A 162 15.25 16.39 11.26
C TRP A 162 13.92 15.67 11.51
N LEU A 163 13.50 14.79 10.60
CA LEU A 163 12.26 14.03 10.74
C LEU A 163 12.41 12.93 11.81
N ILE A 164 13.57 12.28 11.87
CA ILE A 164 13.89 11.33 12.94
C ILE A 164 13.86 12.03 14.31
N ARG A 165 14.41 13.25 14.44
CA ARG A 165 14.33 14.03 15.68
C ARG A 165 12.89 14.35 16.05
N PHE A 166 12.04 14.72 15.08
CA PHE A 166 10.62 14.98 15.30
C PHE A 166 9.91 13.70 15.76
N TYR A 167 10.15 12.58 15.07
CA TYR A 167 9.57 11.29 15.42
C TYR A 167 9.96 10.81 16.83
N ASN A 168 11.16 11.11 17.28
CA ASN A 168 11.64 10.74 18.62
C ASN A 168 11.00 11.55 19.76
N GLN A 169 10.21 12.58 19.45
CA GLN A 169 9.39 13.25 20.46
C GLN A 169 8.29 12.30 20.96
N LYS A 170 8.14 12.20 22.27
CA LYS A 170 7.22 11.22 22.91
C LYS A 170 5.80 11.23 22.37
N TRP A 171 5.25 12.42 22.08
CA TRP A 171 3.89 12.55 21.55
C TRP A 171 3.83 12.12 20.07
N ALA A 172 4.77 12.56 19.23
CA ALA A 172 4.82 12.21 17.82
C ALA A 172 5.02 10.71 17.65
N HIS A 173 5.95 10.12 18.38
CA HIS A 173 6.19 8.67 18.40
C HIS A 173 4.92 7.90 18.75
N ARG A 174 4.20 8.31 19.82
CA ARG A 174 2.98 7.64 20.25
C ARG A 174 1.88 7.69 19.19
N ILE A 175 1.65 8.87 18.58
CA ILE A 175 0.63 9.03 17.53
C ILE A 175 0.99 8.19 16.30
N MET A 176 2.22 8.31 15.81
CA MET A 176 2.65 7.58 14.62
C MET A 176 2.66 6.06 14.85
N TYR A 177 3.10 5.62 16.03
CA TYR A 177 3.03 4.21 16.40
C TYR A 177 1.59 3.69 16.39
N SER A 178 0.67 4.42 17.02
CA SER A 178 -0.75 4.02 17.07
C SER A 178 -1.36 3.94 15.67
N VAL A 179 -1.12 4.93 14.80
CA VAL A 179 -1.64 4.92 13.43
C VAL A 179 -1.00 3.78 12.61
N SER A 180 0.31 3.57 12.73
CA SER A 180 0.99 2.50 11.99
C SER A 180 0.58 1.10 12.46
N ALA A 181 0.32 0.92 13.75
CA ALA A 181 -0.20 -0.34 14.30
C ALA A 181 -1.62 -0.67 13.80
N LEU A 182 -2.37 0.33 13.35
CA LEU A 182 -3.72 0.19 12.79
C LEU A 182 -3.75 0.24 11.25
N CYS A 183 -2.61 0.28 10.58
CA CYS A 183 -2.54 0.54 9.14
C CYS A 183 -3.38 -0.44 8.31
N LEU A 184 -3.36 -1.74 8.65
CA LEU A 184 -4.14 -2.75 7.96
C LEU A 184 -5.65 -2.59 8.21
N GLU A 185 -6.03 -2.35 9.46
CA GLU A 185 -7.41 -2.14 9.85
C GLU A 185 -7.97 -0.85 9.25
N ILE A 186 -7.17 0.23 9.20
CA ILE A 186 -7.52 1.48 8.51
C ILE A 186 -7.81 1.20 7.03
N TYR A 187 -6.93 0.46 6.36
CA TYR A 187 -7.12 0.10 4.97
C TYR A 187 -8.44 -0.65 4.73
N VAL A 188 -8.76 -1.62 5.59
CA VAL A 188 -9.99 -2.41 5.47
C VAL A 188 -11.23 -1.55 5.77
N CYS A 189 -11.15 -0.63 6.74
CA CYS A 189 -12.29 0.17 7.18
C CYS A 189 -12.56 1.38 6.29
N GLN A 190 -11.57 1.93 5.60
CA GLN A 190 -11.71 3.18 4.83
C GLN A 190 -12.84 3.13 3.78
N GLY A 191 -13.04 2.00 3.11
CA GLY A 191 -14.09 1.83 2.11
C GLY A 191 -15.53 1.97 2.65
N PHE A 192 -15.72 1.83 3.96
CA PHE A 192 -17.03 1.98 4.62
C PHE A 192 -17.27 3.39 5.13
N VAL A 193 -16.19 4.13 5.41
CA VAL A 193 -16.26 5.46 6.01
C VAL A 193 -16.27 6.56 4.96
N PHE A 194 -15.50 6.40 3.89
CA PHE A 194 -15.41 7.43 2.87
C PHE A 194 -16.73 7.57 2.12
N ASN A 195 -17.35 8.72 2.33
CA ASN A 195 -18.62 9.10 1.72
C ASN A 195 -18.51 10.49 1.09
N THR A 196 -19.02 10.63 -0.12
CA THR A 196 -19.06 11.90 -0.86
C THR A 196 -20.08 12.91 -0.28
N SER A 197 -21.03 12.44 0.54
CA SER A 197 -22.07 13.28 1.14
C SER A 197 -21.52 14.43 1.99
N TRP A 198 -20.31 14.28 2.53
CA TRP A 198 -19.67 15.28 3.39
C TRP A 198 -18.69 16.20 2.67
N ASN A 199 -18.63 16.12 1.34
CA ASN A 199 -17.69 16.94 0.56
C ASN A 199 -17.98 18.44 0.68
N HIS A 200 -19.20 18.83 1.01
CA HIS A 200 -19.57 20.22 1.27
C HIS A 200 -18.89 20.83 2.52
N LEU A 201 -18.39 19.97 3.43
CA LEU A 201 -17.66 20.40 4.63
C LEU A 201 -16.14 20.50 4.41
N PHE A 202 -15.65 20.46 3.17
CA PHE A 202 -14.23 20.59 2.90
C PHE A 202 -13.65 21.90 3.50
N PRO A 203 -12.48 21.86 4.19
CA PRO A 203 -11.56 20.73 4.39
C PRO A 203 -11.84 19.89 5.67
N LEU A 204 -12.86 20.22 6.48
CA LEU A 204 -13.16 19.55 7.74
C LEU A 204 -13.56 18.07 7.55
N ASN A 205 -14.16 17.74 6.43
CA ASN A 205 -14.53 16.36 6.09
C ASN A 205 -13.31 15.40 6.07
N ILE A 206 -12.12 15.90 5.70
CA ILE A 206 -10.89 15.10 5.72
C ILE A 206 -10.55 14.68 7.15
N LEU A 207 -10.61 15.64 8.08
CA LEU A 207 -10.33 15.39 9.49
C LEU A 207 -11.37 14.44 10.11
N PHE A 208 -12.65 14.67 9.85
CA PHE A 208 -13.73 13.80 10.33
C PHE A 208 -13.59 12.37 9.81
N ASN A 209 -13.39 12.21 8.50
CA ASN A 209 -13.19 10.89 7.90
C ASN A 209 -11.97 10.19 8.49
N PHE A 210 -10.86 10.91 8.70
CA PHE A 210 -9.65 10.34 9.30
C PHE A 210 -9.91 9.84 10.73
N ILE A 211 -10.53 10.67 11.57
CA ILE A 211 -10.84 10.29 12.96
C ILE A 211 -11.79 9.09 12.99
N LEU A 212 -12.81 9.08 12.15
CA LEU A 212 -13.78 8.00 12.08
C LEU A 212 -13.17 6.68 11.60
N VAL A 213 -12.31 6.72 10.58
CA VAL A 213 -11.59 5.54 10.09
C VAL A 213 -10.66 4.97 11.18
N VAL A 214 -9.91 5.82 11.88
CA VAL A 214 -9.01 5.39 12.95
C VAL A 214 -9.79 4.79 14.12
N ALA A 215 -10.90 5.41 14.52
CA ALA A 215 -11.76 4.87 15.58
C ALA A 215 -12.37 3.51 15.21
N LEU A 216 -12.87 3.37 13.99
CA LEU A 216 -13.41 2.09 13.50
C LEU A 216 -12.31 1.03 13.39
N ALA A 217 -11.14 1.39 12.89
CA ALA A 217 -9.98 0.51 12.80
C ALA A 217 -9.54 0.00 14.18
N TYR A 218 -9.54 0.89 15.18
CA TYR A 218 -9.27 0.49 16.56
C TYR A 218 -10.29 -0.51 17.10
N CYS A 219 -11.58 -0.29 16.88
CA CYS A 219 -12.62 -1.25 17.27
C CYS A 219 -12.41 -2.62 16.60
N VAL A 220 -12.08 -2.63 15.31
CA VAL A 220 -11.77 -3.87 14.58
C VAL A 220 -10.53 -4.56 15.13
N LYS A 221 -9.51 -3.81 15.51
CA LYS A 221 -8.29 -4.34 16.15
C LYS A 221 -8.60 -5.00 17.48
N VAL A 222 -9.34 -4.33 18.34
CA VAL A 222 -9.77 -4.88 19.64
C VAL A 222 -10.58 -6.16 19.45
N ALA A 223 -11.56 -6.16 18.54
CA ALA A 223 -12.33 -7.35 18.21
C ALA A 223 -11.48 -8.50 17.67
N SER A 224 -10.49 -8.20 16.84
CA SER A 224 -9.54 -9.18 16.32
C SER A 224 -8.66 -9.77 17.42
N ASN A 225 -8.15 -8.92 18.32
CA ASN A 225 -7.35 -9.36 19.46
C ASN A 225 -8.17 -10.25 20.42
N TRP A 226 -9.40 -9.83 20.69
CA TRP A 226 -10.34 -10.64 21.50
C TRP A 226 -10.58 -12.01 20.86
N PHE A 227 -10.92 -12.05 19.58
CA PHE A 227 -11.10 -13.30 18.86
C PHE A 227 -9.84 -14.17 18.85
N SER A 228 -8.67 -13.57 18.69
CA SER A 228 -7.40 -14.30 18.70
C SER A 228 -7.09 -14.93 20.05
N GLN A 229 -7.50 -14.30 21.15
CA GLN A 229 -7.33 -14.87 22.50
C GLN A 229 -8.23 -16.09 22.73
N THR A 230 -9.38 -16.17 22.07
CA THR A 230 -10.29 -17.32 22.17
C THR A 230 -9.63 -18.65 21.75
N PHE A 231 -8.59 -18.59 20.93
CA PHE A 231 -7.83 -19.78 20.46
C PHE A 231 -6.51 -20.02 21.18
N LYS A 232 -6.23 -19.24 22.25
CA LYS A 232 -5.08 -19.47 23.11
C LYS A 232 -5.51 -20.24 24.35
N ASP A 233 -4.68 -21.16 24.80
CA ASP A 233 -4.90 -21.93 26.04
C ASP A 233 -4.53 -21.12 27.30
N GLU A 234 -4.56 -19.78 27.22
CA GLU A 234 -4.24 -18.85 28.29
C GLU A 234 -5.50 -18.14 28.79
N GLU A 235 -5.47 -17.63 30.03
CA GLU A 235 -6.56 -16.81 30.57
C GLU A 235 -6.74 -15.50 29.79
N TYR A 236 -7.95 -15.02 29.69
CA TYR A 236 -8.28 -13.77 29.00
C TYR A 236 -7.59 -12.55 29.66
N ASP A 237 -6.73 -11.89 28.93
CA ASP A 237 -6.10 -10.63 29.35
C ASP A 237 -6.74 -9.42 28.63
N TRP A 238 -7.64 -8.73 29.33
CA TRP A 238 -8.31 -7.53 28.84
C TRP A 238 -7.35 -6.39 28.46
N ARG A 239 -6.21 -6.30 29.14
CA ARG A 239 -5.21 -5.25 28.87
C ARG A 239 -4.50 -5.48 27.55
N SER A 240 -4.25 -6.71 27.20
CA SER A 240 -3.61 -7.05 25.91
C SER A 240 -4.55 -6.86 24.73
N MET A 241 -5.87 -6.97 24.92
CA MET A 241 -6.87 -6.73 23.87
C MET A 241 -6.91 -5.28 23.41
N VAL A 242 -6.80 -4.35 24.36
CA VAL A 242 -6.93 -2.89 24.13
C VAL A 242 -5.59 -2.25 23.74
N LYS A 243 -4.49 -2.96 23.95
CA LYS A 243 -3.14 -2.48 23.66
C LYS A 243 -2.90 -2.51 22.15
N LEU A 244 -2.42 -1.37 21.62
CA LEU A 244 -1.93 -1.22 20.25
C LEU A 244 -0.51 -1.70 20.14
#